data_73de572c96a355d75582450bc227f61a
#
_entry.id   73de572c96a355d75582450bc227f61a
#
_cell.length_a   1.000
_cell.length_b   1.000
_cell.length_c   1.000
_cell.angle_alpha   90.00
_cell.angle_beta   90.00
_cell.angle_gamma   90.00
#
_symmetry.space_group_name_H-M   'P 1'
#
loop_
_entity.id
_entity.type
_entity.pdbx_description
1 polymer ?
#
loop_
_entity_poly.entity_id
_entity_poly.type
_entity_poly.pdbx_seq_one_letter_code
_entity_poly.pdbx_strand_id
1 'polypeptide(L)'
;VVPPAMCYYSKLDDTGGKCRTCLIEVSKGSEKDPRPMPKLVASCRTNVMDGMEVRNQMSDKVQEARKGVVEMLLINHPLDCPICDQAGECDLQDLSFEHGLAHSRFEFEKRTFEKEDIGAFVSLHMNRCILCYRCVFVAQQLTDGRVHGILGRGVHSEISTYISKAIENDFSGNVIDVCPVGALTDRTFRFESRVWFTNPMNGHRDCDKCCGKATLWMVGDEIYRVTSRKDEHGEVEEFICNTCRFETKETADWVIEGPRHIDRHSVIAQNHYELNPGMPQKLIQ
;
A
#
# COMPACT_ATOMS: atom_id res chain seq x y z
N VAL A 1 0.08 8.18 18.22
CA VAL A 1 0.14 6.94 17.41
C VAL A 1 -0.95 7.03 16.35
N VAL A 2 -0.57 6.99 15.07
CA VAL A 2 -1.48 7.05 13.93
C VAL A 2 -2.13 5.67 13.74
N PRO A 3 -3.47 5.57 13.60
CA PRO A 3 -4.12 4.32 13.28
C PRO A 3 -3.70 3.82 11.88
N PRO A 4 -3.42 2.52 11.68
CA PRO A 4 -3.05 2.01 10.36
C PRO A 4 -4.20 2.15 9.36
N ALA A 5 -3.90 2.50 8.11
CA ALA A 5 -4.92 2.68 7.08
C ALA A 5 -4.43 2.27 5.69
N MET A 6 -4.97 1.18 5.16
CA MET A 6 -4.62 0.70 3.81
C MET A 6 -5.49 1.27 2.69
N CYS A 7 -6.65 1.87 2.98
CA CYS A 7 -7.51 2.43 1.93
C CYS A 7 -7.55 3.96 1.93
N TYR A 8 -7.27 4.61 3.06
CA TYR A 8 -7.12 6.06 3.11
C TYR A 8 -5.78 6.49 2.50
N TYR A 9 -5.79 7.57 1.75
CA TYR A 9 -4.62 8.16 1.12
C TYR A 9 -4.83 9.67 1.03
N SER A 10 -3.98 10.46 1.70
CA SER A 10 -4.23 11.90 1.89
C SER A 10 -4.15 12.70 0.60
N LYS A 11 -3.36 12.23 -0.37
CA LYS A 11 -3.16 12.88 -1.68
C LYS A 11 -4.27 12.57 -2.71
N LEU A 12 -5.26 11.77 -2.34
CA LEU A 12 -6.38 11.39 -3.20
C LEU A 12 -7.69 11.68 -2.48
N ASP A 13 -8.56 12.43 -3.13
CA ASP A 13 -9.88 12.78 -2.61
C ASP A 13 -10.76 11.52 -2.44
N ASP A 14 -11.70 11.57 -1.51
CA ASP A 14 -12.71 10.54 -1.24
C ASP A 14 -12.20 9.13 -0.90
N THR A 15 -10.90 8.96 -0.65
CA THR A 15 -10.35 7.70 -0.17
C THR A 15 -10.80 7.38 1.25
N GLY A 16 -10.60 6.14 1.70
CA GLY A 16 -10.93 5.72 3.07
C GLY A 16 -12.25 4.96 3.21
N GLY A 17 -12.51 4.44 4.41
CA GLY A 17 -13.76 3.78 4.79
C GLY A 17 -13.94 2.32 4.32
N LYS A 18 -12.98 1.71 3.60
CA LYS A 18 -13.09 0.37 3.01
C LYS A 18 -12.39 -0.72 3.83
N CYS A 19 -11.09 -0.60 4.10
CA CYS A 19 -10.30 -1.66 4.73
C CYS A 19 -10.62 -1.89 6.22
N ARG A 20 -11.08 -0.88 6.94
CA ARG A 20 -11.43 -0.93 8.37
C ARG A 20 -10.25 -1.16 9.33
N THR A 21 -9.01 -1.14 8.86
CA THR A 21 -7.84 -1.28 9.75
C THR A 21 -7.67 -0.11 10.71
N CYS A 22 -8.21 1.05 10.36
CA CYS A 22 -8.15 2.28 11.15
C CYS A 22 -9.25 2.41 12.22
N LEU A 23 -9.87 1.33 12.66
CA LEU A 23 -10.87 1.37 13.74
C LEU A 23 -10.27 1.92 15.03
N ILE A 24 -11.04 2.78 15.69
CA ILE A 24 -10.73 3.42 16.98
C ILE A 24 -11.94 3.37 17.91
N GLU A 25 -11.67 3.45 19.21
CA GLU A 25 -12.69 3.62 20.25
C GLU A 25 -12.77 5.11 20.62
N VAL A 26 -13.97 5.66 20.62
CA VAL A 26 -14.25 7.02 21.11
C VAL A 26 -14.84 6.90 22.51
N SER A 27 -14.02 7.16 23.54
CA SER A 27 -14.42 7.07 24.95
C SER A 27 -15.20 8.28 25.42
N LYS A 28 -15.02 9.44 24.73
CA LYS A 28 -15.79 10.68 24.92
C LYS A 28 -15.98 11.36 23.58
N GLY A 29 -17.22 11.68 23.24
CA GLY A 29 -17.57 12.24 21.94
C GLY A 29 -17.10 13.67 21.74
N SER A 30 -17.52 14.58 22.62
CA SER A 30 -17.12 15.98 22.57
C SER A 30 -17.35 16.67 23.94
N GLU A 31 -16.98 17.94 24.05
CA GLU A 31 -17.33 18.72 25.26
C GLU A 31 -18.86 18.92 25.40
N LYS A 32 -19.56 19.08 24.28
CA LYS A 32 -21.02 19.29 24.24
C LYS A 32 -21.81 18.00 24.42
N ASP A 33 -21.25 16.88 23.96
CA ASP A 33 -21.84 15.55 24.09
C ASP A 33 -20.74 14.56 24.56
N PRO A 34 -20.54 14.40 25.87
CA PRO A 34 -19.47 13.57 26.42
C PRO A 34 -19.74 12.06 26.36
N ARG A 35 -20.86 11.64 25.79
CA ARG A 35 -21.19 10.22 25.71
C ARG A 35 -20.19 9.47 24.83
N PRO A 36 -19.75 8.27 25.23
CA PRO A 36 -18.92 7.43 24.38
C PRO A 36 -19.69 6.95 23.15
N MET A 37 -19.01 6.74 22.05
CA MET A 37 -19.59 6.07 20.89
C MET A 37 -19.76 4.58 21.19
N PRO A 38 -20.96 3.99 20.98
CA PRO A 38 -21.23 2.61 21.37
C PRO A 38 -20.49 1.57 20.52
N LYS A 39 -20.03 1.97 19.33
CA LYS A 39 -19.32 1.13 18.36
C LYS A 39 -17.98 1.74 18.00
N LEU A 40 -17.03 0.88 17.61
CA LEU A 40 -15.77 1.35 17.00
C LEU A 40 -16.09 2.06 15.69
N VAL A 41 -15.36 3.13 15.43
CA VAL A 41 -15.50 3.96 14.23
C VAL A 41 -14.21 3.96 13.41
N ALA A 42 -14.34 4.17 12.10
CA ALA A 42 -13.18 4.29 11.22
C ALA A 42 -12.62 5.72 11.32
N SER A 43 -11.40 5.88 11.84
CA SER A 43 -10.77 7.20 12.04
C SER A 43 -10.68 8.00 10.75
N CYS A 44 -10.42 7.35 9.61
CA CYS A 44 -10.33 8.01 8.30
C CYS A 44 -11.66 8.62 7.79
N ARG A 45 -12.79 8.40 8.48
CA ARG A 45 -14.12 8.92 8.13
C ARG A 45 -14.86 9.55 9.33
N THR A 46 -14.14 9.74 10.43
CA THR A 46 -14.73 10.32 11.64
C THR A 46 -14.15 11.71 11.85
N ASN A 47 -15.01 12.71 11.88
CA ASN A 47 -14.59 14.08 12.16
C ASN A 47 -14.16 14.22 13.61
N VAL A 48 -13.08 14.93 13.83
CA VAL A 48 -12.59 15.29 15.16
C VAL A 48 -13.49 16.40 15.73
N MET A 49 -13.77 16.31 17.03
CA MET A 49 -14.58 17.27 17.77
C MET A 49 -13.84 17.74 19.01
N ASP A 50 -14.09 18.99 19.44
CA ASP A 50 -13.47 19.56 20.64
C ASP A 50 -13.75 18.71 21.88
N GLY A 51 -12.70 18.38 22.62
CA GLY A 51 -12.77 17.54 23.82
C GLY A 51 -13.05 16.06 23.55
N MET A 52 -12.92 15.60 22.29
CA MET A 52 -13.03 14.20 21.92
C MET A 52 -11.85 13.39 22.47
N GLU A 53 -12.16 12.26 23.11
CA GLU A 53 -11.16 11.31 23.62
C GLU A 53 -11.19 10.03 22.80
N VAL A 54 -10.02 9.69 22.22
CA VAL A 54 -9.87 8.55 21.32
C VAL A 54 -8.86 7.56 21.92
N ARG A 55 -9.20 6.27 21.89
CA ARG A 55 -8.30 5.17 22.21
C ARG A 55 -8.02 4.35 20.97
N ASN A 56 -6.74 4.13 20.69
CA ASN A 56 -6.23 3.31 19.60
C ASN A 56 -5.67 1.98 20.13
N GLN A 57 -4.37 1.78 20.12
CA GLN A 57 -3.72 0.52 20.54
C GLN A 57 -3.91 0.17 22.02
N MET A 58 -4.25 1.15 22.86
CA MET A 58 -4.50 0.92 24.29
C MET A 58 -5.90 0.35 24.60
N SER A 59 -6.73 0.12 23.58
CA SER A 59 -8.06 -0.47 23.74
C SER A 59 -8.07 -1.92 23.28
N ASP A 60 -8.40 -2.84 24.18
CA ASP A 60 -8.55 -4.28 23.88
C ASP A 60 -9.59 -4.51 22.76
N LYS A 61 -10.67 -3.70 22.78
CA LYS A 61 -11.71 -3.76 21.74
C LYS A 61 -11.15 -3.42 20.36
N VAL A 62 -10.27 -2.40 20.28
CA VAL A 62 -9.64 -2.00 19.02
C VAL A 62 -8.69 -3.07 18.55
N GLN A 63 -7.88 -3.63 19.45
CA GLN A 63 -6.95 -4.70 19.10
C GLN A 63 -7.68 -5.94 18.57
N GLU A 64 -8.72 -6.40 19.27
CA GLU A 64 -9.51 -7.57 18.86
C GLU A 64 -10.23 -7.31 17.52
N ALA A 65 -10.82 -6.13 17.33
CA ALA A 65 -11.47 -5.77 16.08
C ALA A 65 -10.47 -5.70 14.91
N ARG A 66 -9.28 -5.13 15.14
CA ARG A 66 -8.24 -5.04 14.10
C ARG A 66 -7.71 -6.41 13.72
N LYS A 67 -7.51 -7.30 14.68
CA LYS A 67 -7.17 -8.70 14.46
C LYS A 67 -8.19 -9.41 13.55
N GLY A 68 -9.49 -9.25 13.85
CA GLY A 68 -10.55 -9.79 13.00
C GLY A 68 -10.58 -9.17 11.60
N VAL A 69 -10.32 -7.86 11.47
CA VAL A 69 -10.23 -7.18 10.17
C VAL A 69 -9.07 -7.72 9.33
N VAL A 70 -7.88 -7.88 9.93
CA VAL A 70 -6.71 -8.45 9.23
C VAL A 70 -7.01 -9.89 8.79
N GLU A 71 -7.61 -10.70 9.66
CA GLU A 71 -8.05 -12.05 9.32
C GLU A 71 -8.99 -12.07 8.11
N MET A 72 -10.00 -11.17 8.07
CA MET A 72 -10.92 -11.06 6.92
C MET A 72 -10.20 -10.67 5.63
N LEU A 73 -9.20 -9.79 5.69
CA LEU A 73 -8.40 -9.41 4.52
C LEU A 73 -7.54 -10.57 4.00
N LEU A 74 -7.11 -11.47 4.89
CA LEU A 74 -6.27 -12.62 4.56
C LEU A 74 -7.05 -13.86 4.09
N ILE A 75 -8.36 -13.94 4.32
CA ILE A 75 -9.18 -15.12 3.99
C ILE A 75 -8.95 -15.59 2.54
N ASN A 76 -9.05 -14.68 1.57
CA ASN A 76 -8.86 -14.98 0.16
C ASN A 76 -7.46 -14.59 -0.36
N HIS A 77 -6.64 -13.94 0.45
CA HIS A 77 -5.31 -13.53 0.04
C HIS A 77 -4.40 -14.75 -0.18
N PRO A 78 -3.72 -14.88 -1.34
CA PRO A 78 -2.86 -16.03 -1.61
C PRO A 78 -1.56 -15.97 -0.78
N LEU A 79 -0.96 -17.13 -0.52
CA LEU A 79 0.35 -17.24 0.15
C LEU A 79 1.51 -17.01 -0.83
N ASP A 80 1.43 -15.93 -1.57
CA ASP A 80 2.35 -15.59 -2.67
C ASP A 80 3.54 -14.72 -2.26
N CYS A 81 3.71 -14.39 -0.97
CA CYS A 81 4.79 -13.49 -0.53
C CYS A 81 6.17 -13.85 -1.11
N PRO A 82 6.57 -15.14 -1.21
CA PRO A 82 7.86 -15.51 -1.79
C PRO A 82 8.02 -15.15 -3.27
N ILE A 83 6.92 -15.01 -4.02
CA ILE A 83 6.91 -14.66 -5.45
C ILE A 83 6.26 -13.31 -5.75
N CYS A 84 5.85 -12.58 -4.72
CA CYS A 84 5.19 -11.28 -4.84
C CYS A 84 6.23 -10.16 -4.80
N ASP A 85 6.22 -9.26 -5.80
CA ASP A 85 7.18 -8.15 -5.87
C ASP A 85 6.96 -7.08 -4.80
N GLN A 86 5.82 -7.09 -4.11
CA GLN A 86 5.53 -6.21 -2.97
C GLN A 86 6.13 -6.72 -1.65
N ALA A 87 6.67 -7.94 -1.61
CA ALA A 87 7.26 -8.49 -0.39
C ALA A 87 8.39 -7.58 0.15
N GLY A 88 8.38 -7.32 1.45
CA GLY A 88 9.31 -6.42 2.12
C GLY A 88 8.90 -4.93 2.14
N GLU A 89 7.83 -4.56 1.43
CA GLU A 89 7.25 -3.21 1.43
C GLU A 89 5.70 -3.26 1.39
N CYS A 90 5.09 -4.31 1.92
CA CYS A 90 3.66 -4.59 1.81
C CYS A 90 2.94 -4.24 3.12
N ASP A 91 2.04 -3.24 3.09
CA ASP A 91 1.25 -2.82 4.27
C ASP A 91 0.45 -3.96 4.89
N LEU A 92 -0.10 -4.87 4.06
CA LEU A 92 -0.86 -6.02 4.56
C LEU A 92 0.05 -7.04 5.27
N GLN A 93 1.25 -7.25 4.76
CA GLN A 93 2.24 -8.12 5.38
C GLN A 93 2.62 -7.59 6.76
N ASP A 94 2.94 -6.29 6.87
CA ASP A 94 3.29 -5.65 8.12
C ASP A 94 2.15 -5.72 9.13
N LEU A 95 0.92 -5.37 8.71
CA LEU A 95 -0.26 -5.47 9.56
C LEU A 95 -0.60 -6.91 9.98
N SER A 96 -0.27 -7.91 9.15
CA SER A 96 -0.49 -9.31 9.51
C SER A 96 0.48 -9.77 10.60
N PHE A 97 1.70 -9.24 10.64
CA PHE A 97 2.65 -9.50 11.73
C PHE A 97 2.25 -8.76 13.02
N GLU A 98 1.77 -7.52 12.90
CA GLU A 98 1.39 -6.71 14.06
C GLU A 98 0.10 -7.18 14.73
N HIS A 99 -0.91 -7.53 13.95
CA HIS A 99 -2.27 -7.76 14.42
C HIS A 99 -2.85 -9.11 14.03
N GLY A 100 -2.21 -9.84 13.12
CA GLY A 100 -2.74 -11.07 12.55
C GLY A 100 -2.64 -12.28 13.48
N LEU A 101 -3.20 -13.39 13.03
CA LEU A 101 -3.04 -14.70 13.63
C LEU A 101 -1.90 -15.46 12.97
N ALA A 102 -1.22 -16.31 13.72
CA ALA A 102 -0.16 -17.17 13.18
C ALA A 102 -0.69 -18.27 12.24
N HIS A 103 -1.99 -18.54 12.26
CA HIS A 103 -2.65 -19.56 11.45
C HIS A 103 -4.03 -19.08 10.99
N SER A 104 -4.51 -19.64 9.89
CA SER A 104 -5.88 -19.43 9.43
C SER A 104 -6.84 -20.34 10.18
N ARG A 105 -8.00 -19.81 10.55
CA ARG A 105 -9.13 -20.58 11.08
C ARG A 105 -10.07 -21.11 9.99
N PHE A 106 -9.83 -20.73 8.75
CA PHE A 106 -10.69 -21.02 7.59
C PHE A 106 -10.06 -22.10 6.72
N GLU A 107 -10.81 -23.18 6.49
CA GLU A 107 -10.44 -24.34 5.68
C GLU A 107 -11.35 -24.43 4.46
N PHE A 108 -11.26 -23.44 3.56
CA PHE A 108 -11.99 -23.48 2.30
C PHE A 108 -11.11 -23.04 1.15
N GLU A 109 -11.53 -23.38 -0.06
CA GLU A 109 -10.86 -23.00 -1.28
C GLU A 109 -10.91 -21.46 -1.46
N LYS A 110 -9.73 -20.85 -1.67
CA LYS A 110 -9.62 -19.42 -1.88
C LYS A 110 -10.20 -19.03 -3.23
N ARG A 111 -10.88 -17.88 -3.25
CA ARG A 111 -11.38 -17.29 -4.49
C ARG A 111 -10.23 -17.01 -5.45
N THR A 112 -10.40 -17.36 -6.72
CA THR A 112 -9.42 -17.10 -7.78
C THR A 112 -10.03 -16.24 -8.87
N PHE A 113 -9.22 -15.41 -9.48
CA PHE A 113 -9.54 -14.62 -10.65
C PHE A 113 -8.58 -14.97 -11.78
N GLU A 114 -9.06 -14.89 -13.00
CA GLU A 114 -8.21 -14.97 -14.17
C GLU A 114 -7.23 -13.80 -14.23
N LYS A 115 -6.11 -14.04 -14.88
CA LYS A 115 -5.09 -13.00 -15.06
C LYS A 115 -5.54 -12.07 -16.19
N GLU A 116 -5.65 -10.78 -15.89
CA GLU A 116 -5.97 -9.75 -16.87
C GLU A 116 -4.71 -8.97 -17.28
N ASP A 117 -4.59 -8.67 -18.57
CA ASP A 117 -3.56 -7.77 -19.09
C ASP A 117 -4.12 -6.34 -19.12
N ILE A 118 -3.56 -5.46 -18.31
CA ILE A 118 -3.99 -4.05 -18.18
C ILE A 118 -3.02 -3.07 -18.85
N GLY A 119 -2.02 -3.57 -19.60
CA GLY A 119 -1.07 -2.75 -20.33
C GLY A 119 0.39 -3.17 -20.19
N ALA A 120 1.28 -2.40 -20.81
CA ALA A 120 2.69 -2.76 -20.95
C ALA A 120 3.48 -2.72 -19.62
N PHE A 121 3.15 -1.77 -18.73
CA PHE A 121 3.99 -1.43 -17.58
C PHE A 121 3.47 -1.97 -16.25
N VAL A 122 2.17 -2.18 -16.13
CA VAL A 122 1.52 -2.56 -14.88
C VAL A 122 1.04 -4.00 -14.94
N SER A 123 1.40 -4.80 -13.95
CA SER A 123 0.89 -6.16 -13.78
C SER A 123 -0.22 -6.18 -12.74
N LEU A 124 -1.40 -6.69 -13.08
CA LEU A 124 -2.52 -6.90 -12.17
C LEU A 124 -2.59 -8.35 -11.70
N HIS A 125 -2.57 -8.55 -10.40
CA HIS A 125 -2.85 -9.82 -9.73
C HIS A 125 -4.07 -9.67 -8.82
N MET A 126 -5.26 -9.86 -9.39
CA MET A 126 -6.52 -9.60 -8.69
C MET A 126 -6.70 -10.45 -7.43
N ASN A 127 -6.13 -11.67 -7.37
CA ASN A 127 -6.17 -12.52 -6.17
C ASN A 127 -5.52 -11.88 -4.95
N ARG A 128 -4.58 -10.94 -5.14
CA ARG A 128 -3.89 -10.20 -4.07
C ARG A 128 -4.62 -8.92 -3.68
N CYS A 129 -5.63 -8.51 -4.44
CA CYS A 129 -6.33 -7.25 -4.22
C CYS A 129 -7.21 -7.31 -2.95
N ILE A 130 -7.12 -6.26 -2.14
CA ILE A 130 -7.93 -6.07 -0.93
C ILE A 130 -9.12 -5.11 -1.14
N LEU A 131 -9.41 -4.73 -2.39
CA LEU A 131 -10.49 -3.82 -2.76
C LEU A 131 -10.45 -2.49 -1.98
N CYS A 132 -9.28 -1.89 -1.83
CA CYS A 132 -9.09 -0.61 -1.17
C CYS A 132 -9.49 0.59 -2.04
N TYR A 133 -9.54 0.42 -3.35
CA TYR A 133 -9.92 1.38 -4.38
C TYR A 133 -8.96 2.57 -4.60
N ARG A 134 -7.78 2.59 -3.97
CA ARG A 134 -6.80 3.67 -4.20
C ARG A 134 -6.48 3.83 -5.69
N CYS A 135 -6.25 2.73 -6.42
CA CYS A 135 -5.94 2.75 -7.86
C CYS A 135 -7.10 3.30 -8.71
N VAL A 136 -8.34 3.06 -8.31
CA VAL A 136 -9.54 3.63 -8.98
C VAL A 136 -9.56 5.14 -8.83
N PHE A 137 -9.23 5.65 -7.63
CA PHE A 137 -9.15 7.10 -7.39
C PHE A 137 -7.97 7.75 -8.16
N VAL A 138 -6.83 7.07 -8.28
CA VAL A 138 -5.74 7.51 -9.16
C VAL A 138 -6.23 7.60 -10.60
N ALA A 139 -6.91 6.58 -11.10
CA ALA A 139 -7.44 6.60 -12.45
C ALA A 139 -8.43 7.75 -12.67
N GLN A 140 -9.29 8.03 -11.71
CA GLN A 140 -10.30 9.08 -11.80
C GLN A 140 -9.73 10.50 -11.69
N GLN A 141 -8.67 10.69 -10.88
CA GLN A 141 -8.17 12.03 -10.53
C GLN A 141 -6.92 12.43 -11.34
N LEU A 142 -6.12 11.46 -11.80
CA LEU A 142 -4.85 11.73 -12.50
C LEU A 142 -4.84 11.34 -13.98
N THR A 143 -5.70 10.40 -14.40
CA THR A 143 -5.54 9.82 -15.73
C THR A 143 -6.72 10.03 -16.68
N ASP A 144 -7.67 10.90 -16.39
CA ASP A 144 -8.90 11.12 -17.18
C ASP A 144 -9.67 9.83 -17.53
N GLY A 145 -9.30 8.73 -16.92
CA GLY A 145 -9.66 7.42 -17.40
C GLY A 145 -10.70 6.72 -16.54
N ARG A 146 -11.89 6.60 -17.06
CA ARG A 146 -12.87 5.59 -16.60
C ARG A 146 -12.52 4.19 -17.11
N VAL A 147 -11.26 3.97 -17.52
CA VAL A 147 -10.81 2.70 -18.08
C VAL A 147 -10.61 1.67 -16.98
N HIS A 148 -10.07 2.11 -15.82
CA HIS A 148 -9.80 1.26 -14.66
C HIS A 148 -10.85 1.51 -13.57
N GLY A 149 -11.52 0.47 -13.13
CA GLY A 149 -12.61 0.61 -12.19
C GLY A 149 -12.98 -0.68 -11.48
N ILE A 150 -14.17 -0.67 -10.87
CA ILE A 150 -14.74 -1.82 -10.16
C ILE A 150 -15.78 -2.45 -11.07
N LEU A 151 -15.62 -3.74 -11.31
CA LEU A 151 -16.61 -4.58 -11.98
C LEU A 151 -17.27 -5.50 -10.94
N GLY A 152 -18.48 -5.92 -11.22
CA GLY A 152 -19.24 -6.79 -10.34
C GLY A 152 -19.66 -6.15 -9.01
N ARG A 153 -20.14 -6.99 -8.10
CA ARG A 153 -20.55 -6.58 -6.74
C ARG A 153 -20.43 -7.72 -5.73
N GLY A 154 -20.34 -7.37 -4.45
CA GLY A 154 -20.23 -8.35 -3.36
C GLY A 154 -18.97 -9.22 -3.53
N VAL A 155 -19.15 -10.53 -3.46
CA VAL A 155 -18.04 -11.50 -3.57
C VAL A 155 -17.44 -11.59 -4.98
N HIS A 156 -18.14 -11.07 -5.98
CA HIS A 156 -17.68 -11.02 -7.37
C HIS A 156 -17.09 -9.66 -7.77
N SER A 157 -16.84 -8.78 -6.77
CA SER A 157 -16.19 -7.50 -7.04
C SER A 157 -14.75 -7.71 -7.44
N GLU A 158 -14.33 -7.06 -8.50
CA GLU A 158 -12.96 -7.07 -8.99
C GLU A 158 -12.53 -5.69 -9.51
N ILE A 159 -11.25 -5.44 -9.46
CA ILE A 159 -10.64 -4.30 -10.11
C ILE A 159 -10.19 -4.77 -11.48
N SER A 160 -10.66 -4.09 -12.51
CA SER A 160 -10.40 -4.47 -13.89
C SER A 160 -10.45 -3.25 -14.80
N THR A 161 -10.13 -3.44 -16.06
CA THR A 161 -10.29 -2.41 -17.09
C THR A 161 -11.58 -2.61 -17.87
N TYR A 162 -12.21 -1.51 -18.27
CA TYR A 162 -13.43 -1.59 -19.09
C TYR A 162 -13.10 -2.11 -20.49
N ILE A 163 -13.75 -3.22 -20.88
CA ILE A 163 -13.57 -3.89 -22.19
C ILE A 163 -12.09 -4.29 -22.45
N SER A 164 -11.37 -4.75 -21.43
CA SER A 164 -9.95 -5.16 -21.54
C SER A 164 -9.06 -4.12 -22.22
N LYS A 165 -9.39 -2.84 -22.07
CA LYS A 165 -8.64 -1.73 -22.65
C LYS A 165 -7.41 -1.45 -21.78
N ALA A 166 -6.23 -1.39 -22.39
CA ALA A 166 -5.01 -1.02 -21.69
C ALA A 166 -5.12 0.39 -21.07
N ILE A 167 -4.47 0.59 -19.92
CA ILE A 167 -4.38 1.90 -19.30
C ILE A 167 -3.26 2.67 -20.02
N GLU A 168 -3.65 3.51 -20.97
CA GLU A 168 -2.75 4.34 -21.79
C GLU A 168 -2.78 5.79 -21.30
N ASN A 169 -2.01 6.10 -20.29
CA ASN A 169 -1.85 7.48 -19.80
C ASN A 169 -0.45 7.64 -19.20
N ASP A 170 0.16 8.79 -19.40
CA ASP A 170 1.52 9.10 -18.93
C ASP A 170 1.70 8.98 -17.41
N PHE A 171 0.63 8.94 -16.62
CA PHE A 171 0.66 8.81 -15.17
C PHE A 171 0.07 7.48 -14.65
N SER A 172 -0.23 6.54 -15.55
CA SER A 172 -0.86 5.27 -15.18
C SER A 172 -0.01 4.41 -14.24
N GLY A 173 1.33 4.51 -14.29
CA GLY A 173 2.24 3.79 -13.38
C GLY A 173 2.09 4.15 -11.91
N ASN A 174 1.46 5.27 -11.56
CA ASN A 174 1.26 5.67 -10.17
C ASN A 174 0.28 4.78 -9.39
N VAL A 175 -0.52 3.96 -10.07
CA VAL A 175 -1.35 2.94 -9.43
C VAL A 175 -0.51 1.91 -8.65
N ILE A 176 0.76 1.72 -9.04
CA ILE A 176 1.72 0.83 -8.36
C ILE A 176 2.09 1.42 -6.99
N ASP A 177 2.44 2.70 -6.93
CA ASP A 177 2.91 3.35 -5.70
C ASP A 177 1.83 3.48 -4.63
N VAL A 178 0.56 3.61 -5.05
CA VAL A 178 -0.56 3.74 -4.12
C VAL A 178 -1.15 2.40 -3.71
N CYS A 179 -0.81 1.32 -4.40
CA CYS A 179 -1.32 -0.01 -4.07
C CYS A 179 -0.66 -0.53 -2.78
N PRO A 180 -1.44 -0.79 -1.70
CA PRO A 180 -0.87 -1.20 -0.41
C PRO A 180 -0.43 -2.66 -0.39
N VAL A 181 -0.68 -3.40 -1.48
CA VAL A 181 -0.40 -4.84 -1.62
C VAL A 181 0.16 -5.14 -3.01
N GLY A 182 0.64 -6.36 -3.23
CA GLY A 182 1.17 -6.80 -4.52
C GLY A 182 0.14 -7.12 -5.60
N ALA A 183 -1.00 -6.42 -5.59
CA ALA A 183 -2.02 -6.56 -6.62
C ALA A 183 -1.65 -5.80 -7.91
N LEU A 184 -1.07 -4.61 -7.77
CA LEU A 184 -0.55 -3.81 -8.88
C LEU A 184 0.96 -3.64 -8.69
N THR A 185 1.74 -4.16 -9.60
CA THR A 185 3.21 -4.18 -9.52
C THR A 185 3.84 -3.74 -10.84
N ASP A 186 5.09 -3.30 -10.75
CA ASP A 186 5.90 -2.92 -11.90
C ASP A 186 6.28 -4.15 -12.72
N ARG A 187 5.79 -4.20 -13.97
CA ARG A 187 6.04 -5.31 -14.88
C ARG A 187 7.52 -5.39 -15.30
N THR A 188 8.21 -4.26 -15.33
CA THR A 188 9.62 -4.16 -15.73
C THR A 188 10.59 -4.54 -14.62
N PHE A 189 10.13 -4.55 -13.37
CA PHE A 189 10.92 -4.97 -12.20
C PHE A 189 10.63 -6.42 -11.79
N ARG A 190 9.57 -7.01 -12.32
CA ARG A 190 9.12 -8.33 -11.93
C ARG A 190 10.19 -9.40 -12.18
N PHE A 191 10.59 -10.11 -11.11
CA PHE A 191 11.63 -11.15 -11.09
C PHE A 191 13.08 -10.68 -11.37
N GLU A 192 13.31 -9.37 -11.46
CA GLU A 192 14.67 -8.84 -11.65
C GLU A 192 15.44 -8.82 -10.33
N SER A 193 14.83 -8.35 -9.25
CA SER A 193 15.43 -8.28 -7.93
C SER A 193 14.38 -8.28 -6.83
N ARG A 194 14.84 -8.29 -5.58
CA ARG A 194 14.01 -8.02 -4.40
C ARG A 194 14.40 -6.69 -3.77
N VAL A 195 13.42 -5.99 -3.22
CA VAL A 195 13.64 -4.65 -2.64
C VAL A 195 14.72 -4.62 -1.58
N TRP A 196 14.90 -5.69 -0.82
CA TRP A 196 15.95 -5.79 0.21
C TRP A 196 17.36 -6.04 -0.33
N PHE A 197 17.52 -6.33 -1.60
CA PHE A 197 18.81 -6.40 -2.30
C PHE A 197 19.14 -5.10 -3.03
N THR A 198 18.23 -4.13 -3.05
CA THR A 198 18.43 -2.84 -3.70
C THR A 198 18.69 -1.73 -2.69
N ASN A 199 19.46 -0.74 -3.08
CA ASN A 199 19.72 0.46 -2.30
C ASN A 199 18.83 1.60 -2.84
N PRO A 200 17.87 2.10 -2.05
CA PRO A 200 17.03 3.20 -2.47
C PRO A 200 17.80 4.53 -2.37
N MET A 201 17.95 5.21 -3.49
CA MET A 201 18.59 6.52 -3.60
C MET A 201 17.56 7.55 -4.03
N ASN A 202 17.56 8.73 -3.42
CA ASN A 202 16.79 9.85 -3.93
C ASN A 202 17.51 10.47 -5.12
N GLY A 203 16.79 10.77 -6.15
CA GLY A 203 17.31 11.41 -7.35
C GLY A 203 16.29 12.36 -7.96
N HIS A 204 16.76 13.27 -8.79
CA HIS A 204 15.92 14.13 -9.61
C HIS A 204 16.48 14.24 -11.03
N ARG A 205 15.63 14.58 -11.94
CA ARG A 205 15.96 14.91 -13.33
C ARG A 205 15.11 16.05 -13.83
N ASP A 206 15.56 16.72 -14.85
CA ASP A 206 14.71 17.67 -15.57
C ASP A 206 13.68 16.90 -16.41
N CYS A 207 12.39 17.19 -16.19
CA CYS A 207 11.29 16.52 -16.88
C CYS A 207 10.18 17.52 -17.20
N ASP A 208 9.76 17.57 -18.45
CA ASP A 208 8.70 18.44 -18.95
C ASP A 208 7.27 17.97 -18.60
N LYS A 209 7.13 16.71 -18.14
CA LYS A 209 5.83 16.07 -17.84
C LYS A 209 5.49 16.01 -16.35
N CYS A 210 6.50 15.93 -15.47
CA CYS A 210 6.30 15.80 -14.02
C CYS A 210 7.40 16.51 -13.25
N CYS A 211 7.36 16.45 -11.89
CA CYS A 211 8.38 17.06 -11.03
C CYS A 211 9.81 16.49 -11.22
N GLY A 212 9.95 15.34 -11.87
CA GLY A 212 11.22 14.65 -12.07
C GLY A 212 11.87 14.10 -10.81
N LYS A 213 11.23 14.17 -9.64
CA LYS A 213 11.75 13.66 -8.36
C LYS A 213 11.34 12.22 -8.13
N ALA A 214 12.30 11.34 -7.86
CA ALA A 214 12.05 9.90 -7.73
C ALA A 214 12.93 9.25 -6.67
N THR A 215 12.58 8.04 -6.29
CA THR A 215 13.45 7.10 -5.60
C THR A 215 13.95 6.07 -6.60
N LEU A 216 15.26 5.97 -6.74
CA LEU A 216 15.97 5.05 -7.62
C LEU A 216 16.37 3.83 -6.79
N TRP A 217 15.93 2.65 -7.17
CA TRP A 217 16.24 1.39 -6.51
C TRP A 217 17.42 0.73 -7.25
N MET A 218 18.61 0.83 -6.68
CA MET A 218 19.87 0.51 -7.34
C MET A 218 20.52 -0.75 -6.77
N VAL A 219 21.21 -1.48 -7.66
CA VAL A 219 22.18 -2.53 -7.29
C VAL A 219 23.51 -2.16 -7.94
N GLY A 220 24.48 -1.79 -7.14
CA GLY A 220 25.70 -1.14 -7.65
C GLY A 220 25.36 0.18 -8.35
N ASP A 221 25.76 0.31 -9.61
CA ASP A 221 25.51 1.50 -10.44
C ASP A 221 24.30 1.34 -11.38
N GLU A 222 23.55 0.25 -11.28
CA GLU A 222 22.39 -0.02 -12.14
C GLU A 222 21.08 0.31 -11.44
N ILE A 223 20.16 0.98 -12.15
CA ILE A 223 18.81 1.28 -11.69
C ILE A 223 17.86 0.17 -12.13
N TYR A 224 17.35 -0.59 -11.16
CA TYR A 224 16.42 -1.70 -11.39
C TYR A 224 14.97 -1.22 -11.43
N ARG A 225 14.62 -0.26 -10.56
CA ARG A 225 13.26 0.26 -10.44
C ARG A 225 13.30 1.76 -10.09
N VAL A 226 12.33 2.51 -10.62
CA VAL A 226 12.09 3.91 -10.27
C VAL A 226 10.69 4.04 -9.70
N THR A 227 10.56 4.67 -8.53
CA THR A 227 9.27 4.93 -7.87
C THR A 227 9.14 6.39 -7.51
N SER A 228 7.92 6.87 -7.29
CA SER A 228 7.72 8.18 -6.69
C SER A 228 8.41 8.26 -5.33
N ARG A 229 8.88 9.44 -4.93
CA ARG A 229 9.34 9.67 -3.57
C ARG A 229 8.18 9.53 -2.61
N LYS A 230 8.43 8.94 -1.47
CA LYS A 230 7.46 8.85 -0.38
C LYS A 230 7.90 9.75 0.77
N ASP A 231 6.95 10.42 1.38
CA ASP A 231 7.12 11.23 2.57
C ASP A 231 7.33 10.37 3.84
N GLU A 232 7.43 11.02 5.00
CA GLU A 232 7.59 10.38 6.31
C GLU A 232 6.41 9.46 6.70
N HIS A 233 5.24 9.63 6.06
CA HIS A 233 4.06 8.80 6.28
C HIS A 233 3.96 7.63 5.31
N GLY A 234 4.93 7.49 4.39
CA GLY A 234 4.93 6.46 3.36
C GLY A 234 4.01 6.75 2.18
N GLU A 235 3.45 7.96 2.09
CA GLU A 235 2.66 8.42 0.96
C GLU A 235 3.54 9.12 -0.08
N VAL A 236 3.10 9.07 -1.33
CA VAL A 236 3.80 9.73 -2.45
C VAL A 236 3.85 11.25 -2.22
N GLU A 237 5.03 11.86 -2.29
CA GLU A 237 5.18 13.32 -2.25
C GLU A 237 4.53 13.96 -3.48
N GLU A 238 4.92 13.47 -4.67
CA GLU A 238 4.39 13.89 -5.95
C GLU A 238 4.35 12.69 -6.92
N PHE A 239 3.35 12.66 -7.80
CA PHE A 239 3.21 11.62 -8.81
C PHE A 239 4.18 11.86 -9.98
N ILE A 240 4.81 10.78 -10.47
CA ILE A 240 5.76 10.83 -11.58
C ILE A 240 5.17 10.23 -12.86
N CYS A 241 5.66 10.71 -14.00
CA CYS A 241 5.22 10.20 -15.30
C CYS A 241 5.85 8.83 -15.63
N ASN A 242 5.23 8.12 -16.57
CA ASN A 242 5.70 6.81 -17.02
C ASN A 242 7.10 6.86 -17.66
N THR A 243 7.44 7.95 -18.36
CA THR A 243 8.79 8.16 -18.90
C THR A 243 9.84 8.12 -17.81
N CYS A 244 9.65 8.88 -16.72
CA CYS A 244 10.57 8.86 -15.58
C CYS A 244 10.60 7.48 -14.90
N ARG A 245 9.47 6.78 -14.84
CA ARG A 245 9.35 5.51 -14.13
C ARG A 245 9.94 4.33 -14.89
N PHE A 246 9.67 4.21 -16.17
CA PHE A 246 9.93 2.98 -16.93
C PHE A 246 10.99 3.11 -18.02
N GLU A 247 11.17 4.33 -18.56
CA GLU A 247 12.00 4.55 -19.73
C GLU A 247 13.38 5.15 -19.40
N THR A 248 13.53 5.74 -18.22
CA THR A 248 14.77 6.40 -17.76
C THR A 248 15.42 5.59 -16.65
N LYS A 249 16.20 4.56 -17.01
CA LYS A 249 16.91 3.69 -16.07
C LYS A 249 18.45 3.85 -16.16
N GLU A 250 18.93 4.79 -16.95
CA GLU A 250 20.36 5.11 -16.98
C GLU A 250 20.71 6.08 -15.85
N THR A 251 21.79 5.80 -15.14
CA THR A 251 22.23 6.70 -14.04
C THR A 251 22.60 8.09 -14.53
N ALA A 252 23.06 8.19 -15.78
CA ALA A 252 23.38 9.48 -16.43
C ALA A 252 22.17 10.41 -16.60
N ASP A 253 20.95 9.88 -16.58
CA ASP A 253 19.70 10.65 -16.71
C ASP A 253 19.28 11.30 -15.40
N TRP A 254 19.95 10.99 -14.29
CA TRP A 254 19.55 11.39 -12.95
C TRP A 254 20.67 12.12 -12.21
N VAL A 255 20.31 13.12 -11.43
CA VAL A 255 21.15 13.69 -10.39
C VAL A 255 20.83 12.94 -9.10
N ILE A 256 21.77 12.12 -8.64
CA ILE A 256 21.62 11.32 -7.40
C ILE A 256 21.92 12.21 -6.21
N GLU A 257 20.95 12.39 -5.32
CA GLU A 257 21.06 13.25 -4.13
C GLU A 257 21.66 12.53 -2.93
N GLY A 258 21.44 11.23 -2.83
CA GLY A 258 21.94 10.40 -1.73
C GLY A 258 20.96 9.30 -1.33
N PRO A 259 21.34 8.47 -0.34
CA PRO A 259 20.50 7.38 0.12
C PRO A 259 19.19 7.90 0.70
N ARG A 260 18.10 7.27 0.31
CA ARG A 260 16.79 7.50 0.95
C ARG A 260 16.84 6.90 2.35
N HIS A 261 16.63 7.72 3.35
CA HIS A 261 16.41 7.23 4.70
C HIS A 261 15.01 6.61 4.74
N ILE A 262 14.95 5.28 4.71
CA ILE A 262 13.71 4.54 4.96
C ILE A 262 13.70 4.31 6.47
N ASP A 263 12.95 5.12 7.19
CA ASP A 263 12.59 4.79 8.56
C ASP A 263 11.60 3.62 8.51
N ARG A 264 12.15 2.43 8.44
CA ARG A 264 11.37 1.20 8.52
C ARG A 264 10.94 1.03 9.98
N HIS A 265 9.94 1.74 10.40
CA HIS A 265 9.05 1.28 11.46
C HIS A 265 8.21 0.09 10.95
N SER A 266 8.83 -0.78 10.14
CA SER A 266 8.20 -2.03 9.79
C SER A 266 8.15 -2.83 11.09
N VAL A 267 6.98 -3.19 11.46
CA VAL A 267 6.64 -4.05 12.58
C VAL A 267 7.47 -5.33 12.58
N ILE A 268 7.85 -5.81 11.41
CA ILE A 268 8.78 -6.93 11.22
C ILE A 268 10.14 -6.64 11.88
N ALA A 269 10.65 -5.41 11.80
CA ALA A 269 11.95 -5.09 12.38
C ALA A 269 11.92 -4.96 13.90
N GLN A 270 10.86 -4.44 14.50
CA GLN A 270 10.81 -4.17 15.94
C GLN A 270 10.11 -5.26 16.74
N ASN A 271 8.94 -5.72 16.31
CA ASN A 271 8.12 -6.64 17.11
C ASN A 271 8.45 -8.12 16.87
N HIS A 272 9.00 -8.45 15.71
CA HIS A 272 9.39 -9.84 15.43
C HIS A 272 10.53 -10.32 16.36
N TYR A 273 11.39 -9.42 16.81
CA TYR A 273 12.43 -9.73 17.80
C TYR A 273 11.90 -9.91 19.21
N GLU A 274 10.92 -9.13 19.62
CA GLU A 274 10.28 -9.26 20.93
C GLU A 274 9.45 -10.55 21.03
N LEU A 275 8.84 -10.95 19.89
CA LEU A 275 8.04 -12.18 19.82
C LEU A 275 8.88 -13.44 19.63
N ASN A 276 10.10 -13.34 19.10
CA ASN A 276 11.01 -14.46 18.86
C ASN A 276 12.44 -14.13 19.32
N PRO A 277 12.72 -14.11 20.63
CA PRO A 277 13.99 -13.66 21.20
C PRO A 277 15.22 -14.55 20.83
N GLY A 278 15.02 -15.61 20.06
CA GLY A 278 16.10 -16.51 19.60
C GLY A 278 16.52 -16.31 18.13
N MET A 279 15.91 -15.38 17.38
CA MET A 279 16.34 -15.14 15.99
C MET A 279 17.60 -14.27 15.94
N PRO A 280 18.62 -14.64 15.13
CA PRO A 280 19.86 -13.87 15.04
C PRO A 280 19.63 -12.51 14.37
N GLN A 281 20.14 -11.46 15.00
CA GLN A 281 20.04 -10.06 14.53
C GLN A 281 20.63 -9.79 13.13
N LYS A 282 21.34 -10.74 12.53
CA LYS A 282 21.97 -10.62 11.21
C LYS A 282 21.03 -10.65 10.01
N LEU A 283 19.73 -10.87 10.21
CA LEU A 283 18.72 -10.88 9.12
C LEU A 283 18.12 -9.49 8.86
N ILE A 284 18.59 -8.43 9.53
CA ILE A 284 18.03 -7.07 9.46
C ILE A 284 19.03 -6.03 8.95
N GLN A 285 20.20 -6.46 8.47
CA GLN A 285 21.11 -5.52 7.78
C GLN A 285 20.82 -5.44 6.30
#